data_1094068b8958f2378e1158afa9918b45
#
_entry.id   1094068b8958f2378e1158afa9918b45
#
_cell.length_a   1.000
_cell.length_b   1.000
_cell.length_c   1.000
_cell.angle_alpha   90.00
_cell.angle_beta   90.00
_cell.angle_gamma   90.00
#
_symmetry.space_group_name_H-M   'P 1'
#
loop_
_entity.id
_entity.type
_entity.pdbx_description
1 polymer ?
#
loop_
_entity_poly.entity_id
_entity_poly.type
_entity_poly.pdbx_seq_one_letter_code
_entity_poly.pdbx_strand_id
1 'polypeptide(L)'
;MVIFMTSCLKVLSMLMIFTMLGAIGFATGDLTADKLLVEKKARRLTLLSKGQILRTYKIALGGNPEGPKEREGDGKTPEGSYIIDGRNTRSGYHLSLHISYPNEKDRKRAKELGVSPGAQIMIHGMKNGLGWIGPFHTLYNWTQGCIAVTDAEIDEIAPLVPNGTPIEIRP
;
A
#
# COMPACT_ATOMS: atom_id res chain seq x y z
N MET A 1 74.22 39.80 29.60
CA MET A 1 73.98 38.34 29.52
C MET A 1 72.48 38.14 29.53
N VAL A 2 71.82 38.38 28.48
CA VAL A 2 71.55 37.61 27.30
C VAL A 2 70.49 36.51 27.59
N ILE A 3 69.40 36.68 26.93
CA ILE A 3 68.64 35.67 26.13
C ILE A 3 67.48 34.98 26.80
N PHE A 4 66.35 34.97 26.01
CA PHE A 4 65.13 34.16 25.96
C PHE A 4 63.91 34.68 26.73
N MET A 5 63.18 35.60 26.08
CA MET A 5 61.73 35.71 26.22
C MET A 5 61.15 36.18 24.91
N THR A 6 61.06 35.27 23.93
CA THR A 6 60.17 35.45 22.75
C THR A 6 59.80 34.10 22.21
N SER A 7 58.74 33.52 22.75
CA SER A 7 58.00 32.44 22.06
C SER A 7 56.79 31.99 22.90
N CYS A 8 55.78 32.83 23.10
CA CYS A 8 54.58 32.39 23.71
C CYS A 8 53.31 33.21 23.27
N LEU A 9 53.28 33.65 22.01
CA LEU A 9 52.12 34.41 21.52
C LEU A 9 51.78 34.07 20.07
N LYS A 10 51.79 32.79 19.70
CA LYS A 10 51.32 32.30 18.38
C LYS A 10 50.50 31.03 18.41
N VAL A 11 49.89 30.63 19.51
CA VAL A 11 49.08 29.37 19.59
C VAL A 11 47.64 29.63 20.04
N LEU A 12 47.13 30.83 19.88
CA LEU A 12 45.73 31.08 20.30
C LEU A 12 44.90 31.73 19.18
N SER A 13 44.97 31.22 17.97
CA SER A 13 44.12 31.68 16.87
C SER A 13 43.67 30.56 15.93
N MET A 14 43.49 29.34 16.44
CA MET A 14 43.08 28.23 15.60
C MET A 14 42.18 27.26 16.37
N LEU A 15 41.03 27.73 16.79
CA LEU A 15 39.93 26.83 17.20
C LEU A 15 38.63 27.61 17.38
N MET A 16 37.95 27.99 16.31
CA MET A 16 36.52 28.27 16.28
C MET A 16 36.01 28.22 14.84
N ILE A 17 36.15 27.08 14.19
CA ILE A 17 35.24 26.71 13.12
C ILE A 17 34.25 25.74 13.75
N PHE A 18 33.26 26.29 14.46
CA PHE A 18 32.08 25.57 14.89
C PHE A 18 31.24 25.34 13.65
N THR A 19 31.38 24.17 13.07
CA THR A 19 30.52 23.70 11.99
C THR A 19 29.09 23.70 12.48
N MET A 20 28.28 24.66 12.02
CA MET A 20 26.83 24.58 12.07
C MET A 20 26.42 23.42 11.16
N LEU A 21 26.40 22.20 11.70
CA LEU A 21 25.71 21.08 11.11
C LEU A 21 24.21 21.37 11.31
N GLY A 22 23.61 22.01 10.31
CA GLY A 22 22.18 22.20 10.27
C GLY A 22 21.52 20.84 10.39
N ALA A 23 20.85 20.57 11.49
CA ALA A 23 19.95 19.45 11.63
C ALA A 23 18.86 19.61 10.56
N ILE A 24 18.98 18.87 9.46
CA ILE A 24 17.88 18.68 8.52
C ILE A 24 16.85 17.91 9.32
N GLY A 25 15.92 18.63 9.90
CA GLY A 25 14.75 18.07 10.52
C GLY A 25 13.95 17.35 9.42
N PHE A 26 14.11 16.04 9.33
CA PHE A 26 13.13 15.24 8.64
C PHE A 26 11.81 15.41 9.38
N ALA A 27 10.91 16.22 8.82
CA ALA A 27 9.54 16.25 9.26
C ALA A 27 9.01 14.81 9.12
N THR A 28 8.80 14.13 10.24
CA THR A 28 8.04 12.89 10.32
C THR A 28 6.57 13.25 10.12
N GLY A 29 6.22 13.71 8.91
CA GLY A 29 4.83 13.73 8.48
C GLY A 29 4.35 12.30 8.46
N ASP A 30 3.16 12.03 9.01
CA ASP A 30 2.53 10.72 8.93
C ASP A 30 2.60 10.22 7.49
N LEU A 31 3.37 9.14 7.30
CA LEU A 31 3.63 8.57 5.98
C LEU A 31 2.38 7.81 5.57
N THR A 32 1.42 8.51 4.94
CA THR A 32 0.17 7.91 4.46
C THR A 32 0.13 7.88 2.95
N ALA A 33 -0.49 6.85 2.41
CA ALA A 33 -0.77 6.75 0.99
C ALA A 33 -1.94 7.68 0.63
N ASP A 34 -1.77 8.45 -0.44
CA ASP A 34 -2.82 9.25 -1.06
C ASP A 34 -3.44 8.58 -2.29
N LYS A 35 -2.85 7.46 -2.74
CA LYS A 35 -3.37 6.64 -3.83
C LYS A 35 -2.82 5.22 -3.76
N LEU A 36 -3.68 4.25 -4.13
CA LEU A 36 -3.30 2.86 -4.41
C LEU A 36 -3.40 2.59 -5.91
N LEU A 37 -2.44 1.83 -6.43
CA LEU A 37 -2.45 1.33 -7.80
C LEU A 37 -2.33 -0.18 -7.80
N VAL A 38 -3.29 -0.86 -8.42
CA VAL A 38 -3.26 -2.31 -8.66
C VAL A 38 -3.07 -2.55 -10.15
N GLU A 39 -2.06 -3.32 -10.51
CA GLU A 39 -1.77 -3.77 -11.86
C GLU A 39 -1.96 -5.29 -11.90
N LYS A 40 -3.10 -5.71 -12.43
CA LYS A 40 -3.53 -7.12 -12.40
C LYS A 40 -2.55 -8.04 -13.14
N LYS A 41 -2.14 -7.68 -14.33
CA LYS A 41 -1.18 -8.46 -15.13
C LYS A 41 0.17 -8.60 -14.43
N ALA A 42 0.63 -7.55 -13.76
CA ALA A 42 1.87 -7.56 -12.98
C ALA A 42 1.69 -8.22 -11.60
N ARG A 43 0.45 -8.48 -11.17
CA ARG A 43 0.09 -8.91 -9.82
C ARG A 43 0.77 -8.09 -8.76
N ARG A 44 0.58 -6.76 -8.85
CA ARG A 44 1.26 -5.77 -8.04
C ARG A 44 0.28 -4.77 -7.45
N LEU A 45 0.43 -4.51 -6.15
CA LEU A 45 -0.19 -3.40 -5.44
C LEU A 45 0.90 -2.40 -5.08
N THR A 46 0.72 -1.14 -5.45
CA THR A 46 1.63 -0.04 -5.13
C THR A 46 0.90 1.02 -4.31
N LEU A 47 1.48 1.40 -3.18
CA LEU A 47 1.06 2.53 -2.36
C LEU A 47 1.84 3.75 -2.81
N LEU A 48 1.15 4.84 -3.09
CA LEU A 48 1.73 6.11 -3.54
C LEU A 48 1.45 7.22 -2.52
N SER A 49 2.38 8.14 -2.37
CA SER A 49 2.21 9.39 -1.64
C SER A 49 2.87 10.52 -2.43
N LYS A 50 2.10 11.56 -2.77
CA LYS A 50 2.57 12.72 -3.57
C LYS A 50 3.25 12.28 -4.88
N GLY A 51 2.70 11.23 -5.51
CA GLY A 51 3.23 10.67 -6.74
C GLY A 51 4.49 9.81 -6.60
N GLN A 52 5.01 9.62 -5.40
CA GLN A 52 6.16 8.76 -5.12
C GLN A 52 5.71 7.41 -4.58
N ILE A 53 6.46 6.36 -4.91
CA ILE A 53 6.20 5.00 -4.41
C ILE A 53 6.61 4.93 -2.93
N LEU A 54 5.65 4.62 -2.05
CA LEU A 54 5.90 4.31 -0.66
C LEU A 54 6.27 2.84 -0.47
N ARG A 55 5.45 1.95 -1.04
CA ARG A 55 5.55 0.49 -0.89
C ARG A 55 5.01 -0.20 -2.14
N THR A 56 5.49 -1.41 -2.33
CA THR A 56 5.04 -2.28 -3.42
C THR A 56 4.95 -3.71 -2.91
N TYR A 57 3.84 -4.40 -3.25
CA TYR A 57 3.56 -5.76 -2.80
C TYR A 57 3.20 -6.66 -3.97
N LYS A 58 3.62 -7.92 -3.91
CA LYS A 58 3.07 -8.98 -4.77
C LYS A 58 1.71 -9.40 -4.22
N ILE A 59 0.76 -9.63 -5.12
CA ILE A 59 -0.62 -9.95 -4.76
C ILE A 59 -1.10 -11.22 -5.46
N ALA A 60 -2.07 -11.88 -4.84
CA ALA A 60 -2.94 -12.81 -5.53
C ALA A 60 -4.30 -12.15 -5.79
N LEU A 61 -4.95 -12.52 -6.88
CA LEU A 61 -6.20 -11.97 -7.37
C LEU A 61 -7.30 -13.03 -7.39
N GLY A 62 -8.44 -12.68 -7.97
CA GLY A 62 -9.48 -13.64 -8.28
C GLY A 62 -8.98 -14.76 -9.20
N GLY A 63 -9.53 -15.96 -9.05
CA GLY A 63 -9.09 -17.16 -9.80
C GLY A 63 -9.20 -17.05 -11.32
N ASN A 64 -9.98 -16.08 -11.83
CA ASN A 64 -10.09 -15.74 -13.24
C ASN A 64 -9.77 -14.24 -13.43
N PRO A 65 -8.49 -13.82 -13.41
CA PRO A 65 -8.12 -12.42 -13.28
C PRO A 65 -8.29 -11.58 -14.56
N GLU A 66 -8.49 -12.19 -15.72
CA GLU A 66 -8.53 -11.48 -16.99
C GLU A 66 -9.85 -10.73 -17.20
N GLY A 67 -9.74 -9.44 -17.58
CA GLY A 67 -10.86 -8.54 -17.80
C GLY A 67 -11.54 -8.06 -16.51
N PRO A 68 -12.48 -7.12 -16.62
CA PRO A 68 -13.19 -6.55 -15.49
C PRO A 68 -14.18 -7.55 -14.89
N LYS A 69 -14.48 -7.38 -13.59
CA LYS A 69 -15.56 -8.09 -12.93
C LYS A 69 -16.91 -7.64 -13.49
N GLU A 70 -17.76 -8.60 -13.81
CA GLU A 70 -19.06 -8.35 -14.44
C GLU A 70 -20.23 -8.87 -13.59
N ARG A 71 -20.03 -9.97 -12.86
CA ARG A 71 -21.07 -10.62 -12.06
C ARG A 71 -20.50 -11.30 -10.83
N GLU A 72 -21.36 -11.56 -9.90
CA GLU A 72 -21.06 -12.39 -8.75
C GLU A 72 -20.59 -13.80 -9.19
N GLY A 73 -19.58 -14.34 -8.51
CA GLY A 73 -19.06 -15.68 -8.77
C GLY A 73 -18.20 -15.83 -10.02
N ASP A 74 -17.90 -14.75 -10.78
CA ASP A 74 -17.04 -14.83 -11.98
C ASP A 74 -15.55 -15.02 -11.69
N GLY A 75 -15.15 -14.93 -10.42
CA GLY A 75 -13.77 -15.06 -9.99
C GLY A 75 -12.87 -13.92 -10.46
N LYS A 76 -13.43 -12.82 -10.94
CA LYS A 76 -12.68 -11.67 -11.45
C LYS A 76 -12.49 -10.59 -10.38
N THR A 77 -11.33 -9.95 -10.41
CA THR A 77 -11.07 -8.71 -9.68
C THR A 77 -11.52 -7.53 -10.55
N PRO A 78 -12.29 -6.56 -10.00
CA PRO A 78 -12.79 -5.45 -10.79
C PRO A 78 -11.68 -4.57 -11.36
N GLU A 79 -11.99 -3.84 -12.42
CA GLU A 79 -11.14 -2.82 -13.04
C GLU A 79 -11.83 -1.47 -12.99
N GLY A 80 -11.08 -0.42 -12.66
CA GLY A 80 -11.60 0.93 -12.56
C GLY A 80 -11.07 1.70 -11.36
N SER A 81 -11.77 2.79 -11.03
CA SER A 81 -11.43 3.66 -9.91
C SER A 81 -12.46 3.49 -8.80
N TYR A 82 -11.95 3.29 -7.59
CA TYR A 82 -12.71 3.08 -6.37
C TYR A 82 -12.07 3.86 -5.22
N ILE A 83 -12.60 3.71 -4.02
CA ILE A 83 -11.98 4.20 -2.78
C ILE A 83 -11.91 3.06 -1.76
N ILE A 84 -10.99 3.16 -0.82
CA ILE A 84 -11.00 2.36 0.40
C ILE A 84 -11.99 3.02 1.35
N ASP A 85 -13.11 2.35 1.62
CA ASP A 85 -14.23 2.92 2.38
C ASP A 85 -14.54 2.19 3.69
N GLY A 86 -13.76 1.16 4.02
CA GLY A 86 -13.94 0.43 5.27
C GLY A 86 -12.74 -0.40 5.68
N ARG A 87 -12.69 -0.71 6.98
CA ARG A 87 -11.69 -1.58 7.58
C ARG A 87 -12.38 -2.60 8.48
N ASN A 88 -12.01 -3.87 8.37
CA ASN A 88 -12.51 -4.92 9.25
C ASN A 88 -11.34 -5.63 9.94
N THR A 89 -11.16 -5.33 11.24
CA THR A 89 -10.14 -5.95 12.10
C THR A 89 -10.56 -7.31 12.65
N ARG A 90 -11.81 -7.72 12.42
CA ARG A 90 -12.36 -9.04 12.78
C ARG A 90 -12.68 -9.84 11.52
N SER A 91 -11.84 -9.71 10.51
CA SER A 91 -11.98 -10.42 9.24
C SER A 91 -11.70 -11.93 9.41
N GLY A 92 -12.39 -12.77 8.65
CA GLY A 92 -12.02 -14.17 8.46
C GLY A 92 -10.70 -14.38 7.71
N TYR A 93 -10.11 -13.26 7.25
CA TYR A 93 -8.84 -13.18 6.52
C TYR A 93 -7.87 -12.22 7.20
N HIS A 94 -7.61 -12.44 8.48
CA HIS A 94 -6.74 -11.64 9.35
C HIS A 94 -7.24 -10.19 9.51
N LEU A 95 -6.97 -9.33 8.57
CA LEU A 95 -7.42 -7.95 8.48
C LEU A 95 -7.86 -7.68 7.04
N SER A 96 -8.85 -6.81 6.82
CA SER A 96 -9.25 -6.42 5.47
C SER A 96 -9.60 -4.95 5.35
N LEU A 97 -9.30 -4.39 4.16
CA LEU A 97 -9.71 -3.06 3.71
C LEU A 97 -10.75 -3.22 2.62
N HIS A 98 -11.93 -2.62 2.81
CA HIS A 98 -13.02 -2.71 1.85
C HIS A 98 -12.81 -1.73 0.69
N ILE A 99 -13.06 -2.18 -0.53
CA ILE A 99 -13.04 -1.38 -1.75
C ILE A 99 -14.49 -1.07 -2.13
N SER A 100 -14.80 0.16 -2.49
CA SER A 100 -16.15 0.66 -2.82
C SER A 100 -16.74 0.06 -4.11
N TYR A 101 -16.52 -1.24 -4.32
CA TYR A 101 -17.15 -2.02 -5.38
C TYR A 101 -18.48 -2.62 -4.88
N PRO A 102 -19.53 -2.64 -5.71
CA PRO A 102 -19.66 -2.08 -7.05
C PRO A 102 -19.95 -0.57 -7.00
N ASN A 103 -19.30 0.20 -7.86
CA ASN A 103 -19.65 1.60 -8.07
C ASN A 103 -20.87 1.73 -9.01
N GLU A 104 -21.26 2.94 -9.38
CA GLU A 104 -22.42 3.19 -10.24
C GLU A 104 -22.25 2.56 -11.63
N LYS A 105 -21.06 2.63 -12.21
CA LYS A 105 -20.74 2.04 -13.52
C LYS A 105 -20.86 0.52 -13.49
N ASP A 106 -20.38 -0.12 -12.43
CA ASP A 106 -20.45 -1.57 -12.25
C ASP A 106 -21.90 -2.03 -12.11
N ARG A 107 -22.70 -1.31 -11.29
CA ARG A 107 -24.14 -1.59 -11.12
C ARG A 107 -24.92 -1.43 -12.41
N LYS A 108 -24.64 -0.37 -13.18
CA LYS A 108 -25.27 -0.14 -14.49
C LYS A 108 -24.99 -1.29 -15.45
N ARG A 109 -23.72 -1.69 -15.57
CA ARG A 109 -23.30 -2.79 -16.44
C ARG A 109 -23.94 -4.11 -16.04
N ALA A 110 -23.96 -4.44 -14.74
CA ALA A 110 -24.59 -5.65 -14.26
C ALA A 110 -26.09 -5.66 -14.52
N LYS A 111 -26.76 -4.52 -14.39
CA LYS A 111 -28.20 -4.38 -14.74
C LYS A 111 -28.43 -4.60 -16.24
N GLU A 112 -27.58 -4.06 -17.10
CA GLU A 112 -27.67 -4.27 -18.57
C GLU A 112 -27.49 -5.75 -18.94
N LEU A 113 -26.66 -6.48 -18.20
CA LEU A 113 -26.43 -7.91 -18.36
C LEU A 113 -27.48 -8.79 -17.65
N GLY A 114 -28.39 -8.21 -16.86
CA GLY A 114 -29.39 -8.95 -16.10
C GLY A 114 -28.81 -9.82 -14.97
N VAL A 115 -27.69 -9.42 -14.37
CA VAL A 115 -26.97 -10.18 -13.35
C VAL A 115 -26.70 -9.38 -12.08
N SER A 116 -26.40 -10.07 -10.96
CA SER A 116 -25.87 -9.44 -9.75
C SER A 116 -24.38 -9.08 -9.95
N PRO A 117 -23.93 -7.86 -9.66
CA PRO A 117 -22.51 -7.53 -9.70
C PRO A 117 -21.72 -8.21 -8.57
N GLY A 118 -22.41 -8.68 -7.52
CA GLY A 118 -21.81 -9.06 -6.24
C GLY A 118 -21.35 -7.84 -5.43
N ALA A 119 -20.62 -8.11 -4.37
CA ALA A 119 -20.09 -7.10 -3.44
C ALA A 119 -18.84 -7.64 -2.73
N GLN A 120 -18.38 -6.92 -1.69
CA GLN A 120 -17.34 -7.41 -0.76
C GLN A 120 -15.98 -7.68 -1.43
N ILE A 121 -15.55 -6.78 -2.30
CA ILE A 121 -14.16 -6.78 -2.80
C ILE A 121 -13.27 -6.07 -1.78
N MET A 122 -12.21 -6.76 -1.38
CA MET A 122 -11.31 -6.31 -0.30
C MET A 122 -9.85 -6.51 -0.68
N ILE A 123 -8.97 -5.73 -0.04
CA ILE A 123 -7.56 -6.09 0.15
C ILE A 123 -7.50 -6.79 1.51
N HIS A 124 -6.93 -8.00 1.59
CA HIS A 124 -6.94 -8.77 2.84
C HIS A 124 -5.71 -9.67 2.98
N GLY A 125 -5.44 -10.08 4.21
CA GLY A 125 -4.43 -11.08 4.54
C GLY A 125 -4.86 -12.50 4.16
N MET A 126 -4.22 -13.48 4.76
CA MET A 126 -4.53 -14.89 4.55
C MET A 126 -5.77 -15.30 5.34
N LYS A 127 -6.43 -16.37 4.91
CA LYS A 127 -7.50 -16.97 5.71
C LYS A 127 -6.96 -17.33 7.09
N ASN A 128 -7.74 -17.05 8.14
CA ASN A 128 -7.33 -17.34 9.52
C ASN A 128 -6.86 -18.78 9.67
N GLY A 129 -5.69 -18.96 10.29
CA GLY A 129 -4.99 -20.24 10.43
C GLY A 129 -4.09 -20.62 9.24
N LEU A 130 -4.10 -19.85 8.14
CA LEU A 130 -3.26 -20.11 6.96
C LEU A 130 -2.16 -19.06 6.74
N GLY A 131 -1.93 -18.13 7.67
CA GLY A 131 -0.89 -17.09 7.56
C GLY A 131 0.52 -17.65 7.36
N TRP A 132 0.78 -18.88 7.82
CA TRP A 132 2.06 -19.58 7.64
C TRP A 132 2.44 -19.82 6.17
N ILE A 133 1.49 -19.82 5.24
CA ILE A 133 1.75 -19.94 3.80
C ILE A 133 2.62 -18.77 3.32
N GLY A 134 2.49 -17.59 3.94
CA GLY A 134 3.31 -16.44 3.65
C GLY A 134 3.35 -16.08 2.16
N PRO A 135 4.52 -15.75 1.60
CA PRO A 135 4.65 -15.31 0.21
C PRO A 135 4.24 -16.35 -0.84
N PHE A 136 4.17 -17.62 -0.48
CA PHE A 136 3.78 -18.70 -1.41
C PHE A 136 2.33 -18.56 -1.89
N HIS A 137 1.47 -17.79 -1.20
CA HIS A 137 0.11 -17.54 -1.64
C HIS A 137 0.05 -16.88 -3.03
N THR A 138 1.11 -16.19 -3.45
CA THR A 138 1.18 -15.52 -4.76
C THR A 138 1.53 -16.46 -5.93
N LEU A 139 1.74 -17.75 -5.69
CA LEU A 139 2.05 -18.69 -6.77
C LEU A 139 0.88 -18.83 -7.75
N TYR A 140 -0.36 -18.68 -7.29
CA TYR A 140 -1.56 -18.70 -8.11
C TYR A 140 -2.62 -17.71 -7.60
N ASN A 141 -3.59 -17.37 -8.44
CA ASN A 141 -4.73 -16.56 -8.07
C ASN A 141 -5.82 -17.47 -7.48
N TRP A 142 -6.34 -17.16 -6.30
CA TRP A 142 -7.18 -18.07 -5.53
C TRP A 142 -8.41 -17.43 -4.88
N THR A 143 -8.55 -16.10 -4.98
CA THR A 143 -9.69 -15.42 -4.36
C THR A 143 -10.95 -15.46 -5.26
N GLN A 144 -12.07 -14.99 -4.74
CA GLN A 144 -13.30 -14.80 -5.51
C GLN A 144 -13.41 -13.39 -6.13
N GLY A 145 -12.28 -12.69 -6.26
CA GLY A 145 -12.18 -11.34 -6.82
C GLY A 145 -11.49 -10.33 -5.89
N CYS A 146 -11.23 -10.69 -4.64
CA CYS A 146 -10.44 -9.87 -3.72
C CYS A 146 -8.96 -9.82 -4.11
N ILE A 147 -8.24 -8.93 -3.47
CA ILE A 147 -6.79 -8.75 -3.59
C ILE A 147 -6.17 -9.30 -2.30
N ALA A 148 -5.39 -10.36 -2.40
CA ALA A 148 -4.76 -10.98 -1.25
C ALA A 148 -3.27 -10.62 -1.16
N VAL A 149 -2.83 -10.36 0.06
CA VAL A 149 -1.44 -10.16 0.48
C VAL A 149 -1.15 -11.09 1.67
N THR A 150 0.05 -11.09 2.20
CA THR A 150 0.36 -11.81 3.46
C THR A 150 -0.23 -11.08 4.67
N ASP A 151 -0.32 -11.77 5.81
CA ASP A 151 -0.79 -11.15 7.07
C ASP A 151 0.11 -9.99 7.49
N ALA A 152 1.43 -10.16 7.40
CA ALA A 152 2.38 -9.09 7.72
C ALA A 152 2.25 -7.88 6.79
N GLU A 153 1.99 -8.11 5.49
CA GLU A 153 1.81 -7.03 4.52
C GLU A 153 0.50 -6.25 4.77
N ILE A 154 -0.62 -6.93 5.09
CA ILE A 154 -1.85 -6.18 5.39
C ILE A 154 -1.75 -5.41 6.70
N ASP A 155 -1.00 -5.90 7.69
CA ASP A 155 -0.71 -5.17 8.93
C ASP A 155 0.15 -3.91 8.67
N GLU A 156 1.06 -3.96 7.69
CA GLU A 156 1.82 -2.78 7.22
C GLU A 156 0.95 -1.82 6.38
N ILE A 157 0.14 -2.34 5.47
CA ILE A 157 -0.69 -1.55 4.55
C ILE A 157 -1.76 -0.77 5.32
N ALA A 158 -2.43 -1.41 6.26
CA ALA A 158 -3.63 -0.84 6.89
C ALA A 158 -3.39 0.51 7.59
N PRO A 159 -2.34 0.73 8.38
CA PRO A 159 -2.08 2.04 9.00
C PRO A 159 -1.69 3.11 7.97
N LEU A 160 -1.11 2.72 6.84
CA LEU A 160 -0.70 3.66 5.78
C LEU A 160 -1.86 4.10 4.88
N VAL A 161 -3.01 3.42 4.92
CA VAL A 161 -4.13 3.62 3.99
C VAL A 161 -5.38 4.08 4.75
N PRO A 162 -5.62 5.39 4.90
CA PRO A 162 -6.84 5.90 5.54
C PRO A 162 -8.08 5.63 4.68
N ASN A 163 -9.26 5.61 5.33
CA ASN A 163 -10.52 5.60 4.59
C ASN A 163 -10.63 6.83 3.70
N GLY A 164 -11.19 6.68 2.51
CA GLY A 164 -11.25 7.69 1.46
C GLY A 164 -10.08 7.64 0.48
N THR A 165 -9.03 6.85 0.75
CA THR A 165 -7.88 6.71 -0.18
C THR A 165 -8.35 6.16 -1.53
N PRO A 166 -8.08 6.85 -2.64
CA PRO A 166 -8.37 6.36 -3.98
C PRO A 166 -7.58 5.09 -4.30
N ILE A 167 -8.23 4.16 -4.97
CA ILE A 167 -7.61 2.96 -5.53
C ILE A 167 -7.96 2.83 -7.01
N GLU A 168 -6.96 2.68 -7.85
CA GLU A 168 -7.08 2.41 -9.27
C GLU A 168 -6.65 0.97 -9.56
N ILE A 169 -7.52 0.21 -10.22
CA ILE A 169 -7.27 -1.20 -10.59
C ILE A 169 -7.23 -1.28 -12.11
N ARG A 170 -6.06 -1.62 -12.65
CA ARG A 170 -5.76 -1.72 -14.08
C ARG A 170 -5.57 -3.19 -14.51
N PRO A 171 -5.76 -3.49 -15.80
CA PRO A 171 -5.41 -4.78 -16.40
C PRO A 171 -3.99 -5.27 -16.11
#